data_f33fb4ef111e0884554a7b561e36ec6e
#
_entry.id   f33fb4ef111e0884554a7b561e36ec6e
#
_cell.length_a   1.000
_cell.length_b   1.000
_cell.length_c   1.000
_cell.angle_alpha   90.00
_cell.angle_beta   90.00
_cell.angle_gamma   90.00
#
_symmetry.space_group_name_H-M   'P 1'
#
loop_
_entity.id
_entity.type
_entity.pdbx_description
1 polymer ?
#
loop_
_entity_poly.entity_id
_entity_poly.type
_entity_poly.pdbx_seq_one_letter_code
_entity_poly.pdbx_strand_id
1 'polypeptide(L)'
;VVVKGKNLDVSPESSNGAGKSTLIECLVYGLFGKLIKGLPHKEAINKKTKKALEIELAFELDGHEYRILRKRKPDDLEFWKDDVKETLRGMPDTQKGIEATIKLNYESFINIVCFGEHNNHAFLACNAETKRSIVENLLGLEKYLKYCKVAKESLKEIETKLAVLKKKYETS
;
A
#
# COMPACT_ATOMS: atom_id res chain seq x y z
N VAL A 1 14.27 -17.64 2.63
CA VAL A 1 13.30 -18.59 3.25
C VAL A 1 12.58 -19.33 2.13
N VAL A 2 12.49 -20.68 2.23
CA VAL A 2 11.77 -21.53 1.30
C VAL A 2 10.53 -22.09 1.99
N VAL A 3 9.34 -21.80 1.46
CA VAL A 3 8.07 -22.32 1.99
C VAL A 3 7.63 -23.52 1.16
N LYS A 4 7.58 -24.70 1.81
CA LYS A 4 7.07 -25.93 1.22
C LYS A 4 5.69 -26.25 1.80
N GLY A 5 4.73 -26.57 0.93
CA GLY A 5 3.39 -26.96 1.32
C GLY A 5 3.12 -28.42 1.01
N LYS A 6 2.38 -29.11 1.86
CA LYS A 6 1.82 -30.45 1.60
C LYS A 6 0.30 -30.35 1.61
N ASN A 7 -0.34 -30.88 0.59
CA ASN A 7 -1.79 -30.96 0.54
C ASN A 7 -2.24 -32.34 1.03
N LEU A 8 -2.72 -32.40 2.27
CA LEU A 8 -3.17 -33.64 2.91
C LEU A 8 -4.56 -34.11 2.45
N ASP A 9 -5.32 -33.23 1.78
CA ASP A 9 -6.69 -33.55 1.33
C ASP A 9 -6.70 -34.28 -0.02
N VAL A 10 -5.64 -34.12 -0.85
CA VAL A 10 -5.59 -34.71 -2.21
C VAL A 10 -4.45 -35.72 -2.31
N SER A 11 -3.23 -35.33 -2.06
CA SER A 11 -2.04 -36.19 -2.09
C SER A 11 -0.89 -35.55 -1.32
N PRO A 12 -0.16 -36.30 -0.49
CA PRO A 12 1.01 -35.77 0.23
C PRO A 12 2.14 -35.28 -0.70
N GLU A 13 2.18 -35.74 -1.93
CA GLU A 13 3.14 -35.32 -2.95
C GLU A 13 2.74 -34.02 -3.66
N SER A 14 1.45 -33.66 -3.60
CA SER A 14 0.95 -32.43 -4.20
C SER A 14 1.15 -31.24 -3.27
N SER A 15 1.80 -30.19 -3.76
CA SER A 15 1.92 -28.92 -3.05
C SER A 15 0.84 -27.90 -3.48
N ASN A 16 0.00 -28.24 -4.45
CA ASN A 16 -1.06 -27.38 -4.95
C ASN A 16 -2.22 -27.31 -3.94
N GLY A 17 -2.76 -26.14 -3.71
CA GLY A 17 -3.83 -25.94 -2.72
C GLY A 17 -3.39 -25.92 -1.26
N ALA A 18 -2.08 -26.11 -0.97
CA ALA A 18 -1.54 -26.12 0.41
C ALA A 18 -1.46 -24.73 1.06
N GLY A 19 -1.99 -23.68 0.46
CA GLY A 19 -2.06 -22.34 1.05
C GLY A 19 -0.81 -21.46 0.90
N LYS A 20 0.18 -21.85 0.09
CA LYS A 20 1.41 -21.05 -0.11
C LYS A 20 1.14 -19.63 -0.58
N SER A 21 0.30 -19.48 -1.60
CA SER A 21 -0.11 -18.17 -2.12
C SER A 21 -0.95 -17.38 -1.10
N THR A 22 -1.74 -18.08 -0.29
CA THR A 22 -2.54 -17.46 0.77
C THR A 22 -1.66 -16.80 1.83
N LEU A 23 -0.47 -17.37 2.11
CA LEU A 23 0.47 -16.77 3.05
C LEU A 23 0.92 -15.38 2.58
N ILE A 24 1.27 -15.25 1.30
CA ILE A 24 1.65 -13.96 0.69
C ILE A 24 0.47 -13.00 0.63
N GLU A 25 -0.72 -13.50 0.27
CA GLU A 25 -1.96 -12.71 0.31
C GLU A 25 -2.27 -12.19 1.73
N CYS A 26 -2.05 -12.99 2.78
CA CYS A 26 -2.21 -12.56 4.17
C CYS A 26 -1.24 -11.43 4.53
N LEU A 27 0.03 -11.53 4.11
CA LEU A 27 1.02 -10.47 4.31
C LEU A 27 0.57 -9.16 3.66
N VAL A 28 0.23 -9.21 2.39
CA VAL A 28 -0.20 -8.01 1.63
C VAL A 28 -1.51 -7.45 2.19
N TYR A 29 -2.48 -8.30 2.49
CA TYR A 29 -3.74 -7.86 3.07
C TYR A 29 -3.55 -7.26 4.47
N GLY A 30 -2.71 -7.85 5.31
CA GLY A 30 -2.37 -7.33 6.62
C GLY A 30 -1.77 -5.93 6.55
N LEU A 31 -0.78 -5.72 5.66
CA LEU A 31 -0.12 -4.43 5.49
C LEU A 31 -1.05 -3.37 4.86
N PHE A 32 -1.77 -3.70 3.79
CA PHE A 32 -2.46 -2.71 2.95
C PHE A 32 -3.99 -2.83 2.92
N GLY A 33 -4.55 -3.90 3.48
CA GLY A 33 -5.99 -4.16 3.39
C GLY A 33 -6.48 -4.45 1.96
N LYS A 34 -5.60 -4.79 1.03
CA LYS A 34 -5.90 -5.10 -0.37
C LYS A 34 -5.37 -6.47 -0.74
N LEU A 35 -6.06 -7.17 -1.64
CA LEU A 35 -5.61 -8.45 -2.21
C LEU A 35 -4.75 -8.22 -3.44
N ILE A 36 -3.72 -9.05 -3.65
CA ILE A 36 -2.80 -8.95 -4.80
C ILE A 36 -3.56 -9.02 -6.13
N LYS A 37 -4.58 -9.88 -6.19
CA LYS A 37 -5.37 -10.11 -7.41
C LYS A 37 -6.38 -9.01 -7.73
N GLY A 38 -6.39 -7.90 -6.99
CA GLY A 38 -7.38 -6.83 -7.16
C GLY A 38 -8.83 -7.27 -6.87
N LEU A 39 -9.00 -8.40 -6.20
CA LEU A 39 -10.32 -8.93 -5.85
C LEU A 39 -10.97 -8.06 -4.77
N PRO A 40 -12.31 -7.98 -4.76
CA PRO A 40 -13.04 -7.28 -3.71
C PRO A 40 -12.70 -7.85 -2.32
N HIS A 41 -12.66 -7.01 -1.29
CA HIS A 41 -12.33 -7.39 0.09
C HIS A 41 -13.20 -8.54 0.65
N LYS A 42 -14.42 -8.70 0.16
CA LYS A 42 -15.31 -9.83 0.53
C LYS A 42 -14.72 -11.19 0.15
N GLU A 43 -13.87 -11.25 -0.86
CA GLU A 43 -13.22 -12.48 -1.31
C GLU A 43 -12.09 -12.93 -0.37
N ALA A 44 -11.60 -12.06 0.51
CA ALA A 44 -10.66 -12.43 1.57
C ALA A 44 -11.29 -13.32 2.64
N ILE A 45 -12.61 -13.29 2.77
CA ILE A 45 -13.33 -14.10 3.76
C ILE A 45 -13.55 -15.50 3.22
N ASN A 46 -13.30 -16.52 4.03
CA ASN A 46 -13.54 -17.90 3.67
C ASN A 46 -15.02 -18.13 3.30
N LYS A 47 -15.27 -18.53 2.06
CA LYS A 47 -16.63 -18.70 1.50
C LYS A 47 -17.45 -19.81 2.19
N LYS A 48 -16.77 -20.84 2.72
CA LYS A 48 -17.43 -21.96 3.41
C LYS A 48 -17.83 -21.60 4.83
N THR A 49 -16.90 -21.06 5.60
CA THR A 49 -17.14 -20.78 7.02
C THR A 49 -17.84 -19.45 7.25
N LYS A 50 -17.66 -18.48 6.33
CA LYS A 50 -18.16 -17.09 6.43
C LYS A 50 -17.81 -16.39 7.75
N LYS A 51 -16.83 -16.95 8.50
CA LYS A 51 -16.36 -16.39 9.77
C LYS A 51 -15.59 -15.08 9.53
N ALA A 52 -15.39 -14.32 10.60
CA ALA A 52 -14.56 -13.14 10.60
C ALA A 52 -13.13 -13.50 10.11
N LEU A 53 -12.51 -12.58 9.38
CA LEU A 53 -11.09 -12.65 9.05
C LEU A 53 -10.32 -11.83 10.08
N GLU A 54 -9.27 -12.41 10.61
CA GLU A 54 -8.31 -11.72 11.49
C GLU A 54 -6.90 -12.06 11.01
N ILE A 55 -6.07 -11.03 10.84
CA ILE A 55 -4.67 -11.16 10.45
C ILE A 55 -3.85 -10.33 11.40
N GLU A 56 -2.90 -10.96 12.06
CA GLU A 56 -1.89 -10.32 12.87
C GLU A 56 -0.54 -10.44 12.19
N LEU A 57 0.15 -9.31 12.04
CA LEU A 57 1.51 -9.22 11.53
C LEU A 57 2.39 -8.62 12.59
N ALA A 58 3.51 -9.26 12.87
CA ALA A 58 4.58 -8.73 13.69
C ALA A 58 5.87 -8.66 12.86
N PHE A 59 6.58 -7.54 12.92
CA PHE A 59 7.83 -7.34 12.20
C PHE A 59 8.72 -6.31 12.90
N GLU A 60 10.02 -6.38 12.62
CA GLU A 60 11.00 -5.42 13.09
C GLU A 60 11.45 -4.51 11.93
N LEU A 61 11.57 -3.23 12.18
CA LEU A 61 12.06 -2.24 11.23
C LEU A 61 12.83 -1.14 11.97
N ASP A 62 14.05 -0.85 11.51
CA ASP A 62 14.92 0.18 12.08
C ASP A 62 15.13 0.03 13.61
N GLY A 63 15.16 -1.23 14.13
CA GLY A 63 15.36 -1.55 15.54
C GLY A 63 14.14 -1.38 16.42
N HIS A 64 12.95 -1.19 15.84
CA HIS A 64 11.67 -1.12 16.51
C HIS A 64 10.78 -2.30 16.15
N GLU A 65 10.01 -2.79 17.12
CA GLU A 65 9.01 -3.83 16.90
C GLU A 65 7.66 -3.22 16.55
N TYR A 66 7.06 -3.73 15.48
CA TYR A 66 5.75 -3.29 15.00
C TYR A 66 4.77 -4.44 14.97
N ARG A 67 3.52 -4.15 15.31
CA ARG A 67 2.43 -5.10 15.25
C ARG A 67 1.21 -4.46 14.60
N ILE A 68 0.62 -5.15 13.64
CA ILE A 68 -0.60 -4.76 12.95
C ILE A 68 -1.64 -5.85 13.17
N LEU A 69 -2.81 -5.49 13.67
CA LEU A 69 -3.96 -6.37 13.76
C LEU A 69 -5.06 -5.82 12.85
N ARG A 70 -5.39 -6.59 11.82
CA ARG A 70 -6.45 -6.23 10.88
C ARG A 70 -7.58 -7.25 10.93
N LYS A 71 -8.79 -6.76 11.15
CA LYS A 71 -10.00 -7.58 11.22
C LYS A 71 -10.98 -7.22 10.13
N ARG A 72 -11.82 -8.20 9.79
CA ARG A 72 -12.95 -8.04 8.91
C ARG A 72 -14.16 -8.76 9.49
N LYS A 73 -15.26 -8.03 9.63
CA LYS A 73 -16.50 -8.46 10.32
C LYS A 73 -16.32 -8.73 11.82
N PRO A 74 -16.23 -7.68 12.66
CA PRO A 74 -16.26 -6.25 12.29
C PRO A 74 -14.96 -5.79 11.62
N ASP A 75 -15.03 -4.68 10.86
CA ASP A 75 -13.85 -4.06 10.27
C ASP A 75 -13.11 -3.28 11.35
N ASP A 76 -11.83 -3.62 11.56
CA ASP A 76 -10.98 -2.98 12.53
C ASP A 76 -9.51 -3.01 12.08
N LEU A 77 -8.74 -2.01 12.49
CA LEU A 77 -7.31 -1.89 12.21
C LEU A 77 -6.60 -1.26 13.39
N GLU A 78 -5.75 -2.03 13.99
CA GLU A 78 -4.90 -1.58 15.08
C GLU A 78 -3.42 -1.65 14.68
N PHE A 79 -2.65 -0.69 15.16
CA PHE A 79 -1.22 -0.56 14.91
C PHE A 79 -0.48 -0.23 16.18
N TRP A 80 0.63 -0.92 16.44
CA TRP A 80 1.50 -0.75 17.62
C TRP A 80 2.95 -0.61 17.17
N LYS A 81 3.70 0.15 17.95
CA LYS A 81 5.14 0.28 17.92
C LYS A 81 5.70 0.09 19.32
N ASP A 82 6.64 -0.85 19.51
CA ASP A 82 7.26 -1.16 20.80
C ASP A 82 6.20 -1.32 21.91
N ASP A 83 5.14 -2.11 21.64
CA ASP A 83 3.96 -2.34 22.49
C ASP A 83 3.09 -1.10 22.78
N VAL A 84 3.43 0.07 22.25
CA VAL A 84 2.61 1.27 22.36
C VAL A 84 1.62 1.34 21.19
N LYS A 85 0.33 1.54 21.52
CA LYS A 85 -0.72 1.62 20.50
C LYS A 85 -0.63 2.97 19.76
N GLU A 86 -0.28 2.93 18.48
CA GLU A 86 -0.21 4.08 17.57
C GLU A 86 -1.41 4.17 16.61
N THR A 87 -2.49 3.45 16.92
CA THR A 87 -3.71 3.50 16.12
C THR A 87 -4.29 4.92 16.09
N LEU A 88 -4.44 5.47 14.89
CA LEU A 88 -4.97 6.82 14.69
C LEU A 88 -6.51 6.83 14.65
N ARG A 89 -7.08 8.03 14.54
CA ARG A 89 -8.53 8.23 14.54
C ARG A 89 -9.17 7.75 13.23
N GLY A 90 -9.39 6.45 13.16
CA GLY A 90 -10.01 5.79 12.03
C GLY A 90 -9.05 4.99 11.15
N MET A 91 -9.60 3.98 10.48
CA MET A 91 -8.83 3.05 9.65
C MET A 91 -8.02 3.73 8.53
N PRO A 92 -8.54 4.75 7.80
CA PRO A 92 -7.78 5.39 6.74
C PRO A 92 -6.51 6.11 7.23
N ASP A 93 -6.57 6.75 8.39
CA ASP A 93 -5.42 7.46 8.92
C ASP A 93 -4.40 6.49 9.53
N THR A 94 -4.86 5.45 10.23
CA THR A 94 -4.00 4.34 10.67
C THR A 94 -3.30 3.67 9.50
N GLN A 95 -4.00 3.45 8.37
CA GLN A 95 -3.40 2.90 7.15
C GLN A 95 -2.29 3.79 6.60
N LYS A 96 -2.50 5.11 6.54
CA LYS A 96 -1.45 6.06 6.15
C LYS A 96 -0.25 6.03 7.10
N GLY A 97 -0.50 5.89 8.40
CA GLY A 97 0.56 5.73 9.41
C GLY A 97 1.42 4.49 9.14
N ILE A 98 0.79 3.34 8.87
CA ILE A 98 1.48 2.11 8.50
C ILE A 98 2.33 2.31 7.24
N GLU A 99 1.75 2.85 6.16
CA GLU A 99 2.46 3.09 4.90
C GLU A 99 3.62 4.08 5.06
N ALA A 100 3.47 5.11 5.89
CA ALA A 100 4.54 6.05 6.22
C ALA A 100 5.68 5.37 6.99
N THR A 101 5.37 4.45 7.91
CA THR A 101 6.34 3.69 8.69
C THR A 101 7.15 2.75 7.80
N ILE A 102 6.49 1.95 6.96
CA ILE A 102 7.17 1.00 6.05
C ILE A 102 7.78 1.69 4.83
N LYS A 103 7.47 2.98 4.61
CA LYS A 103 7.94 3.80 3.46
C LYS A 103 7.58 3.21 2.09
N LEU A 104 6.51 2.42 2.03
CA LEU A 104 6.02 1.76 0.82
C LEU A 104 4.50 1.86 0.78
N ASN A 105 3.96 2.19 -0.39
CA ASN A 105 2.53 2.04 -0.65
C ASN A 105 2.23 0.67 -1.29
N TYR A 106 0.95 0.32 -1.41
CA TYR A 106 0.49 -0.94 -1.97
C TYR A 106 1.07 -1.20 -3.38
N GLU A 107 1.04 -0.21 -4.29
CA GLU A 107 1.51 -0.37 -5.66
C GLU A 107 3.01 -0.63 -5.73
N SER A 108 3.81 0.12 -4.96
CA SER A 108 5.25 -0.09 -4.88
C SER A 108 5.58 -1.47 -4.31
N PHE A 109 4.88 -1.89 -3.24
CA PHE A 109 5.10 -3.20 -2.63
C PHE A 109 4.80 -4.35 -3.60
N ILE A 110 3.65 -4.30 -4.28
CA ILE A 110 3.26 -5.34 -5.24
C ILE A 110 4.23 -5.43 -6.42
N ASN A 111 4.68 -4.29 -6.94
CA ASN A 111 5.52 -4.26 -8.14
C ASN A 111 7.00 -4.57 -7.86
N ILE A 112 7.46 -4.41 -6.60
CA ILE A 112 8.88 -4.54 -6.26
C ILE A 112 9.15 -5.77 -5.39
N VAL A 113 8.25 -6.07 -4.46
CA VAL A 113 8.45 -7.14 -3.47
C VAL A 113 7.74 -8.43 -3.88
N CYS A 114 6.54 -8.32 -4.47
CA CYS A 114 5.73 -9.48 -4.82
C CYS A 114 5.96 -9.90 -6.28
N PHE A 115 6.86 -10.86 -6.51
CA PHE A 115 7.03 -11.49 -7.81
C PHE A 115 6.27 -12.82 -7.88
N GLY A 116 5.30 -12.93 -8.81
CA GLY A 116 4.52 -14.16 -8.97
C GLY A 116 3.72 -14.18 -10.27
N GLU A 117 3.23 -15.37 -10.65
CA GLU A 117 2.49 -15.61 -11.91
C GLU A 117 1.25 -14.73 -12.10
N HIS A 118 0.67 -14.24 -11.00
CA HIS A 118 -0.53 -13.41 -11.02
C HIS A 118 -0.25 -11.91 -10.98
N ASN A 119 1.01 -11.52 -10.88
CA ASN A 119 1.40 -10.12 -10.92
C ASN A 119 1.78 -9.74 -12.36
N ASN A 120 0.76 -9.51 -13.20
CA ASN A 120 0.93 -9.09 -14.60
C ASN A 120 1.58 -7.70 -14.74
N HIS A 121 1.86 -7.04 -13.62
CA HIS A 121 2.44 -5.70 -13.55
C HIS A 121 3.83 -5.70 -12.91
N ALA A 122 4.65 -6.73 -13.18
CA ALA A 122 6.06 -6.64 -12.82
C ALA A 122 6.61 -5.29 -13.29
N PHE A 123 7.38 -4.61 -12.46
CA PHE A 123 7.93 -3.27 -12.72
C PHE A 123 8.40 -3.09 -14.17
N LEU A 124 9.06 -4.11 -14.74
CA LEU A 124 9.56 -4.06 -16.11
C LEU A 124 8.46 -4.01 -17.17
N ALA A 125 7.28 -4.58 -16.89
CA ALA A 125 6.13 -4.59 -17.82
C ALA A 125 5.24 -3.36 -17.67
N CYS A 126 5.41 -2.57 -16.62
CA CYS A 126 4.65 -1.33 -16.42
C CYS A 126 4.96 -0.28 -17.50
N ASN A 127 3.98 0.57 -17.81
CA ASN A 127 4.20 1.74 -18.65
C ASN A 127 5.14 2.76 -17.96
N ALA A 128 5.64 3.74 -18.72
CA ALA A 128 6.60 4.72 -18.23
C ALA A 128 6.07 5.57 -17.06
N GLU A 129 4.77 5.90 -17.06
CA GLU A 129 4.12 6.68 -16.01
C GLU A 129 4.07 5.91 -14.69
N THR A 130 3.64 4.64 -14.73
CA THR A 130 3.60 3.77 -13.55
C THR A 130 5.02 3.53 -13.00
N LYS A 131 6.02 3.28 -13.88
CA LYS A 131 7.42 3.14 -13.46
C LYS A 131 7.91 4.39 -12.72
N ARG A 132 7.62 5.57 -13.26
CA ARG A 132 7.99 6.85 -12.64
C ARG A 132 7.34 7.00 -11.27
N SER A 133 6.03 6.77 -11.16
CA SER A 133 5.29 6.85 -9.90
C SER A 133 5.85 5.91 -8.83
N ILE A 134 6.19 4.67 -9.20
CA ILE A 134 6.81 3.70 -8.28
C ILE A 134 8.17 4.21 -7.79
N VAL A 135 9.02 4.73 -8.68
CA VAL A 135 10.35 5.25 -8.32
C VAL A 135 10.22 6.51 -7.46
N GLU A 136 9.34 7.43 -7.80
CA GLU A 136 9.06 8.64 -7.03
C GLU A 136 8.59 8.32 -5.61
N ASN A 137 7.74 7.31 -5.46
CA ASN A 137 7.28 6.84 -4.16
C ASN A 137 8.43 6.21 -3.35
N LEU A 138 9.21 5.30 -3.95
CA LEU A 138 10.37 4.68 -3.30
C LEU A 138 11.41 5.69 -2.80
N LEU A 139 11.65 6.72 -3.58
CA LEU A 139 12.60 7.78 -3.24
C LEU A 139 12.00 8.83 -2.31
N GLY A 140 10.72 8.71 -1.92
CA GLY A 140 10.02 9.68 -1.09
C GLY A 140 9.90 11.06 -1.72
N LEU A 141 9.85 11.13 -3.07
CA LEU A 141 9.83 12.39 -3.82
C LEU A 141 8.46 13.08 -3.82
N GLU A 142 7.41 12.45 -3.32
CA GLU A 142 6.05 13.00 -3.29
C GLU A 142 5.97 14.39 -2.63
N LYS A 143 6.75 14.61 -1.56
CA LYS A 143 6.82 15.92 -0.91
C LYS A 143 7.35 17.02 -1.83
N TYR A 144 8.34 16.71 -2.65
CA TYR A 144 8.92 17.67 -3.60
C TYR A 144 7.96 17.96 -4.76
N LEU A 145 7.22 16.95 -5.22
CA LEU A 145 6.17 17.12 -6.23
C LEU A 145 5.06 18.05 -5.72
N LYS A 146 4.66 17.89 -4.45
CA LYS A 146 3.70 18.82 -3.81
C LYS A 146 4.25 20.24 -3.75
N TYR A 147 5.52 20.43 -3.37
CA TYR A 147 6.14 21.75 -3.36
C TYR A 147 6.21 22.37 -4.76
N CYS A 148 6.59 21.60 -5.77
CA CYS A 148 6.58 22.04 -7.16
C CYS A 148 5.18 22.48 -7.64
N LYS A 149 4.13 21.74 -7.22
CA LYS A 149 2.75 22.09 -7.57
C LYS A 149 2.35 23.42 -6.94
N VAL A 150 2.57 23.60 -5.64
CA VAL A 150 2.28 24.86 -4.93
C VAL A 150 3.05 26.03 -5.54
N ALA A 151 4.35 25.85 -5.83
CA ALA A 151 5.17 26.90 -6.46
C ALA A 151 4.64 27.30 -7.84
N LYS A 152 4.22 26.33 -8.67
CA LYS A 152 3.62 26.61 -9.99
C LYS A 152 2.29 27.35 -9.88
N GLU A 153 1.45 26.98 -8.91
CA GLU A 153 0.17 27.67 -8.68
C GLU A 153 0.41 29.12 -8.25
N SER A 154 1.33 29.36 -7.29
CA SER A 154 1.71 30.71 -6.86
C SER A 154 2.30 31.54 -7.99
N LEU A 155 3.17 30.95 -8.83
CA LEU A 155 3.73 31.61 -10.00
C LEU A 155 2.62 32.09 -10.96
N LYS A 156 1.68 31.20 -11.28
CA LYS A 156 0.55 31.53 -12.17
C LYS A 156 -0.32 32.65 -11.63
N GLU A 157 -0.56 32.67 -10.31
CA GLU A 157 -1.29 33.79 -9.69
C GLU A 157 -0.56 35.14 -9.84
N ILE A 158 0.76 35.13 -9.58
CA ILE A 158 1.61 36.33 -9.72
C ILE A 158 1.65 36.82 -11.17
N GLU A 159 1.82 35.92 -12.15
CA GLU A 159 1.80 36.23 -13.55
C GLU A 159 0.47 36.85 -13.98
N THR A 160 -0.65 36.32 -13.49
CA THR A 160 -1.97 36.86 -13.75
C THR A 160 -2.13 38.28 -13.20
N LYS A 161 -1.70 38.51 -11.95
CA LYS A 161 -1.73 39.85 -11.31
C LYS A 161 -0.85 40.84 -12.07
N LEU A 162 0.32 40.39 -12.49
CA LEU A 162 1.27 41.22 -13.25
C LEU A 162 0.69 41.62 -14.65
N ALA A 163 0.03 40.67 -15.32
CA ALA A 163 -0.63 40.93 -16.59
C ALA A 163 -1.75 42.00 -16.48
N VAL A 164 -2.55 41.92 -15.40
CA VAL A 164 -3.60 42.89 -15.08
C VAL A 164 -3.01 44.29 -14.81
N LEU A 165 -1.94 44.35 -14.03
CA LEU A 165 -1.27 45.60 -13.70
C LEU A 165 -0.65 46.23 -14.94
N LYS A 166 0.02 45.46 -15.79
CA LYS A 166 0.59 45.98 -17.08
C LYS A 166 -0.48 46.61 -17.97
N LYS A 167 -1.62 45.91 -18.13
CA LYS A 167 -2.74 46.45 -18.89
C LYS A 167 -3.28 47.77 -18.32
N LYS A 168 -3.34 47.91 -16.99
CA LYS A 168 -3.77 49.19 -16.37
C LYS A 168 -2.79 50.34 -16.64
N TYR A 169 -1.49 50.04 -16.65
CA TYR A 169 -0.47 51.07 -16.97
C TYR A 169 -0.42 51.46 -18.44
N GLU A 170 -0.72 50.53 -19.34
CA GLU A 170 -0.76 50.82 -20.80
C GLU A 170 -2.01 51.62 -21.23
N THR A 171 -3.07 51.59 -20.40
CA THR A 171 -4.36 52.28 -20.69
C THR A 171 -4.51 53.59 -19.91
N SER A 172 -3.52 54.05 -19.15
CA SER A 172 -3.47 55.28 -18.41
C SER A 172 -2.48 56.27 -19.04
#